data_9539c557d7f6431cff8ccd2bbc168a33
#
_entry.id   9539c557d7f6431cff8ccd2bbc168a33
#
_cell.length_a   1.000
_cell.length_b   1.000
_cell.length_c   1.000
_cell.angle_alpha   90.00
_cell.angle_beta   90.00
_cell.angle_gamma   90.00
#
_symmetry.space_group_name_H-M   'P 1'
#
loop_
_entity.id
_entity.type
_entity.pdbx_description
1 polymer ?
#
loop_
_entity_poly.entity_id
_entity_poly.type
_entity_poly.pdbx_seq_one_letter_code
_entity_poly.pdbx_strand_id
1 'polypeptide(L)'
;MSATTTSGRQGRLLTIWAPEDKSFWEREGEAIAKLNLWISVPALFLAFAIWQVWSVVAVSLPGLGFKYSTNQLFWLAAAPALSGATLRIFYSFMVPLVGGRRWTAISTASLLIPALGIGFAVQDNTTAYPTMLILALLC
;
A
#
# COMPACT_ATOMS: atom_id res chain seq x y z
N MET A 1 13.34 -21.12 -42.57
CA MET A 1 14.16 -20.50 -41.54
C MET A 1 13.33 -20.44 -40.28
N SER A 2 13.60 -21.34 -39.33
CA SER A 2 12.82 -21.45 -38.09
C SER A 2 13.27 -20.35 -37.14
N ALA A 3 12.41 -19.36 -36.92
CA ALA A 3 12.66 -18.32 -35.93
C ALA A 3 12.60 -18.97 -34.54
N THR A 4 13.75 -19.11 -33.91
CA THR A 4 13.87 -19.53 -32.51
C THR A 4 13.22 -18.44 -31.67
N THR A 5 11.99 -18.69 -31.24
CA THR A 5 11.23 -17.81 -30.36
C THR A 5 11.88 -17.84 -28.99
N THR A 6 12.77 -16.91 -28.72
CA THR A 6 13.35 -16.70 -27.40
C THR A 6 12.21 -16.34 -26.45
N SER A 7 11.94 -17.22 -25.48
CA SER A 7 10.98 -16.95 -24.42
C SER A 7 11.36 -15.62 -23.74
N GLY A 8 10.43 -14.66 -23.73
CA GLY A 8 10.62 -13.35 -23.12
C GLY A 8 10.72 -13.37 -21.58
N ARG A 9 10.90 -14.56 -21.00
CA ARG A 9 10.94 -14.78 -19.56
C ARG A 9 12.24 -15.45 -19.13
N GLN A 10 13.14 -14.67 -18.55
CA GLN A 10 14.28 -15.21 -17.80
C GLN A 10 13.95 -15.30 -16.31
N GLY A 11 13.54 -16.48 -15.86
CA GLY A 11 13.15 -16.69 -14.47
C GLY A 11 11.91 -15.86 -14.06
N ARG A 12 12.10 -14.90 -13.12
CA ARG A 12 11.04 -14.02 -12.61
C ARG A 12 11.02 -12.63 -13.27
N LEU A 13 11.95 -12.36 -14.16
CA LEU A 13 12.05 -11.08 -14.86
C LEU A 13 11.45 -11.21 -16.26
N LEU A 14 10.58 -10.27 -16.61
CA LEU A 14 10.11 -10.11 -17.97
C LEU A 14 11.12 -9.25 -18.71
N THR A 15 11.69 -9.79 -19.78
CA THR A 15 12.64 -9.09 -20.66
C THR A 15 11.91 -8.40 -21.81
N ILE A 16 10.75 -8.92 -22.19
CA ILE A 16 9.91 -8.39 -23.27
C ILE A 16 8.47 -8.35 -22.78
N TRP A 17 7.83 -7.21 -22.98
CA TRP A 17 6.40 -7.01 -22.75
C TRP A 17 5.77 -6.36 -23.97
N ALA A 18 5.05 -7.14 -24.76
CA ALA A 18 4.42 -6.72 -26.00
C ALA A 18 2.92 -7.06 -25.99
N PRO A 19 2.08 -6.32 -25.25
CA PRO A 19 0.65 -6.63 -25.12
C PRO A 19 -0.13 -6.48 -26.43
N GLU A 20 0.40 -5.69 -27.38
CA GLU A 20 -0.20 -5.49 -28.71
C GLU A 20 0.03 -6.69 -29.65
N ASP A 21 1.01 -7.55 -29.36
CA ASP A 21 1.24 -8.78 -30.12
C ASP A 21 0.30 -9.88 -29.63
N LYS A 22 -0.68 -10.23 -30.45
CA LYS A 22 -1.66 -11.29 -30.14
C LYS A 22 -0.99 -12.62 -29.81
N SER A 23 0.08 -12.96 -30.52
CA SER A 23 0.78 -14.22 -30.30
C SER A 23 1.50 -14.28 -28.95
N PHE A 24 2.07 -13.15 -28.50
CA PHE A 24 2.65 -13.02 -27.18
C PHE A 24 1.55 -13.03 -26.10
N TRP A 25 0.44 -12.31 -26.33
CA TRP A 25 -0.64 -12.21 -25.37
C TRP A 25 -1.27 -13.57 -25.08
N GLU A 26 -1.61 -14.34 -26.10
CA GLU A 26 -2.24 -15.66 -25.95
C GLU A 26 -1.31 -16.69 -25.30
N ARG A 27 -0.01 -16.62 -25.56
CA ARG A 27 0.96 -17.59 -24.98
C ARG A 27 1.33 -17.30 -23.52
N GLU A 28 1.60 -16.08 -23.19
CA GLU A 28 2.20 -15.72 -21.90
C GLU A 28 1.58 -14.47 -21.26
N GLY A 29 1.21 -13.47 -22.05
CA GLY A 29 0.82 -12.14 -21.58
C GLY A 29 -0.41 -12.18 -20.70
N GLU A 30 -1.45 -12.89 -21.12
CA GLU A 30 -2.72 -13.01 -20.39
C GLU A 30 -2.54 -13.66 -19.00
N ALA A 31 -1.79 -14.75 -18.93
CA ALA A 31 -1.55 -15.45 -17.66
C ALA A 31 -0.77 -14.56 -16.67
N ILE A 32 0.23 -13.83 -17.16
CA ILE A 32 1.02 -12.90 -16.35
C ILE A 32 0.16 -11.73 -15.87
N ALA A 33 -0.65 -11.15 -16.76
CA ALA A 33 -1.54 -10.05 -16.43
C ALA A 33 -2.58 -10.46 -15.39
N LYS A 34 -3.22 -11.62 -15.55
CA LYS A 34 -4.19 -12.16 -14.57
C LYS A 34 -3.54 -12.41 -13.22
N LEU A 35 -2.36 -13.03 -13.17
CA LEU A 35 -1.65 -13.25 -11.91
C LEU A 35 -1.34 -11.94 -11.19
N ASN A 36 -0.83 -10.94 -11.90
CA ASN A 36 -0.53 -9.64 -11.33
C ASN A 36 -1.79 -8.94 -10.84
N LEU A 37 -2.89 -9.01 -11.59
CA LEU A 37 -4.18 -8.45 -11.18
C LEU A 37 -4.68 -9.09 -9.88
N TRP A 38 -4.68 -10.42 -9.81
CA TRP A 38 -5.13 -11.16 -8.63
C TRP A 38 -4.29 -10.90 -7.38
N ILE A 39 -3.03 -10.52 -7.53
CA ILE A 39 -2.17 -10.13 -6.40
C ILE A 39 -2.39 -8.65 -6.05
N SER A 40 -2.50 -7.78 -7.05
CA SER A 40 -2.56 -6.34 -6.85
C SER A 40 -3.90 -5.88 -6.27
N VAL A 41 -5.02 -6.49 -6.70
CA VAL A 41 -6.35 -6.11 -6.22
C VAL A 41 -6.52 -6.36 -4.71
N PRO A 42 -6.22 -7.56 -4.15
CA PRO A 42 -6.26 -7.77 -2.72
C PRO A 42 -5.29 -6.89 -1.93
N ALA A 43 -4.08 -6.67 -2.45
CA ALA A 43 -3.11 -5.78 -1.79
C ALA A 43 -3.63 -4.34 -1.70
N LEU A 44 -4.21 -3.82 -2.77
CA LEU A 44 -4.82 -2.50 -2.79
C LEU A 44 -6.04 -2.42 -1.86
N PHE A 45 -6.89 -3.45 -1.88
CA PHE A 45 -8.05 -3.55 -0.98
C PHE A 45 -7.62 -3.49 0.49
N LEU A 46 -6.59 -4.25 0.89
CA LEU A 46 -6.06 -4.24 2.25
C LEU A 46 -5.50 -2.86 2.65
N ALA A 47 -4.80 -2.20 1.74
CA ALA A 47 -4.28 -0.84 1.99
C ALA A 47 -5.43 0.14 2.24
N PHE A 48 -6.48 0.11 1.43
CA PHE A 48 -7.68 0.94 1.64
C PHE A 48 -8.43 0.58 2.93
N ALA A 49 -8.52 -0.71 3.27
CA ALA A 49 -9.15 -1.16 4.50
C ALA A 49 -8.43 -0.60 5.74
N ILE A 50 -7.09 -0.64 5.77
CA ILE A 50 -6.30 -0.08 6.86
C ILE A 50 -6.52 1.43 6.96
N TRP A 51 -6.55 2.16 5.85
CA TRP A 51 -6.84 3.57 5.84
C TRP A 51 -8.24 3.90 6.40
N GLN A 52 -9.25 3.11 6.03
CA GLN A 52 -10.61 3.26 6.55
C GLN A 52 -10.69 2.95 8.05
N VAL A 53 -9.99 1.92 8.51
CA VAL A 53 -9.91 1.59 9.96
C VAL A 53 -9.37 2.78 10.74
N TRP A 54 -8.35 3.49 10.23
CA TRP A 54 -7.83 4.68 10.88
C TRP A 54 -8.88 5.78 11.03
N SER A 55 -9.67 6.03 9.99
CA SER A 55 -10.75 7.04 10.05
C SER A 55 -11.79 6.69 11.11
N VAL A 56 -12.17 5.41 11.21
CA VAL A 56 -13.10 4.92 12.23
C VAL A 56 -12.51 5.05 13.63
N VAL A 57 -11.24 4.68 13.81
CA VAL A 57 -10.53 4.81 15.08
C VAL A 57 -10.49 6.27 15.53
N ALA A 58 -10.09 7.20 14.67
CA ALA A 58 -10.00 8.61 15.00
C ALA A 58 -11.32 9.21 15.52
N VAL A 59 -12.44 8.81 14.91
CA VAL A 59 -13.79 9.25 15.35
C VAL A 59 -14.21 8.58 16.66
N SER A 60 -13.75 7.38 16.94
CA SER A 60 -14.13 6.59 18.13
C SER A 60 -13.30 6.93 19.37
N LEU A 61 -12.14 7.58 19.23
CA LEU A 61 -11.24 7.91 20.35
C LEU A 61 -11.89 8.64 21.53
N PRO A 62 -12.77 9.63 21.33
CA PRO A 62 -13.45 10.28 22.45
C PRO A 62 -14.32 9.31 23.27
N GLY A 63 -14.98 8.37 22.60
CA GLY A 63 -15.79 7.32 23.26
C GLY A 63 -14.96 6.34 24.09
N LEU A 64 -13.69 6.18 23.75
CA LEU A 64 -12.72 5.33 24.48
C LEU A 64 -12.03 6.08 25.64
N GLY A 65 -12.40 7.31 25.90
CA GLY A 65 -11.87 8.10 27.02
C GLY A 65 -10.61 8.93 26.72
N PHE A 66 -10.21 9.02 25.44
CA PHE A 66 -9.13 9.91 25.03
C PHE A 66 -9.54 11.37 25.14
N LYS A 67 -8.75 12.18 25.84
CA LYS A 67 -9.01 13.60 26.08
C LYS A 67 -8.36 14.50 25.01
N TYR A 68 -8.49 14.12 23.74
CA TYR A 68 -8.00 14.94 22.65
C TYR A 68 -8.99 16.05 22.29
N SER A 69 -8.47 17.22 21.94
CA SER A 69 -9.31 18.33 21.45
C SER A 69 -9.88 18.00 20.08
N THR A 70 -10.99 18.64 19.71
CA THR A 70 -11.60 18.50 18.38
C THR A 70 -10.60 18.77 17.24
N ASN A 71 -9.74 19.77 17.43
CA ASN A 71 -8.69 20.09 16.45
C ASN A 71 -7.66 18.95 16.32
N GLN A 72 -7.26 18.34 17.44
CA GLN A 72 -6.34 17.19 17.42
C GLN A 72 -6.95 15.98 16.71
N LEU A 73 -8.21 15.69 16.94
CA LEU A 73 -8.93 14.61 16.26
C LEU A 73 -9.04 14.86 14.75
N PHE A 74 -9.30 16.11 14.37
CA PHE A 74 -9.33 16.52 12.95
C PHE A 74 -7.97 16.28 12.28
N TRP A 75 -6.87 16.66 12.92
CA TRP A 75 -5.53 16.41 12.41
C TRP A 75 -5.20 14.93 12.33
N LEU A 76 -5.61 14.11 13.30
CA LEU A 76 -5.44 12.67 13.25
C LEU A 76 -6.17 12.05 12.05
N ALA A 77 -7.39 12.51 11.76
CA ALA A 77 -8.14 12.02 10.61
C ALA A 77 -7.53 12.45 9.26
N ALA A 78 -6.94 13.67 9.21
CA ALA A 78 -6.34 14.23 8.01
C ALA A 78 -4.90 13.73 7.73
N ALA A 79 -4.16 13.33 8.76
CA ALA A 79 -2.74 12.98 8.67
C ALA A 79 -2.43 11.87 7.66
N PRO A 80 -3.17 10.75 7.58
CA PRO A 80 -2.91 9.70 6.58
C PRO A 80 -3.07 10.20 5.14
N ALA A 81 -4.07 11.04 4.88
CA ALA A 81 -4.29 11.61 3.55
C ALA A 81 -3.15 12.56 3.16
N LEU A 82 -2.67 13.37 4.10
CA LEU A 82 -1.57 14.30 3.88
C LEU A 82 -0.25 13.55 3.61
N SER A 83 0.08 12.55 4.42
CA SER A 83 1.28 11.74 4.23
C SER A 83 1.22 10.96 2.91
N GLY A 84 0.10 10.33 2.60
CA GLY A 84 -0.11 9.58 1.37
C GLY A 84 0.00 10.45 0.12
N ALA A 85 -0.54 11.67 0.14
CA ALA A 85 -0.40 12.62 -0.96
C ALA A 85 1.06 13.04 -1.16
N THR A 86 1.78 13.35 -0.08
CA THR A 86 3.19 13.76 -0.13
C THR A 86 4.10 12.62 -0.58
N LEU A 87 3.93 11.43 0.00
CA LEU A 87 4.74 10.27 -0.33
C LEU A 87 4.53 9.76 -1.75
N ARG A 88 3.38 10.04 -2.37
CA ARG A 88 3.11 9.64 -3.76
C ARG A 88 4.16 10.17 -4.74
N ILE A 89 4.72 11.34 -4.49
CA ILE A 89 5.80 11.91 -5.31
C ILE A 89 7.03 10.98 -5.27
N PHE A 90 7.45 10.57 -4.08
CA PHE A 90 8.60 9.67 -3.89
C PHE A 90 8.33 8.27 -4.44
N TYR A 91 7.11 7.75 -4.26
CA TYR A 91 6.70 6.45 -4.80
C TYR A 91 6.81 6.38 -6.33
N SER A 92 6.56 7.47 -7.04
CA SER A 92 6.67 7.51 -8.50
C SER A 92 8.09 7.22 -8.99
N PHE A 93 9.11 7.60 -8.21
CA PHE A 93 10.51 7.35 -8.54
C PHE A 93 11.00 5.98 -8.06
N MET A 94 10.39 5.41 -7.03
CA MET A 94 10.85 4.14 -6.44
C MET A 94 10.53 2.93 -7.30
N VAL A 95 9.41 2.94 -8.02
CA VAL A 95 9.01 1.81 -8.87
C VAL A 95 10.04 1.52 -9.98
N PRO A 96 10.55 2.50 -10.74
CA PRO A 96 11.60 2.27 -11.72
C PRO A 96 12.93 1.79 -11.11
N LEU A 97 13.28 2.25 -9.90
CA LEU A 97 14.55 1.94 -9.24
C LEU A 97 14.59 0.55 -8.60
N VAL A 98 13.53 0.19 -7.89
CA VAL A 98 13.48 -1.04 -7.07
C VAL A 98 12.77 -2.18 -7.80
N GLY A 99 11.95 -1.84 -8.79
CA GLY A 99 11.04 -2.75 -9.47
C GLY A 99 9.70 -2.89 -8.77
N GLY A 100 8.61 -2.85 -9.54
CA GLY A 100 7.24 -2.77 -9.02
C GLY A 100 6.90 -3.88 -8.04
N ARG A 101 7.32 -5.13 -8.31
CA ARG A 101 7.03 -6.27 -7.44
C ARG A 101 7.65 -6.16 -6.05
N ARG A 102 8.95 -5.80 -5.98
CA ARG A 102 9.66 -5.64 -4.70
C ARG A 102 9.12 -4.46 -3.94
N TRP A 103 8.88 -3.36 -4.64
CA TRP A 103 8.35 -2.15 -4.04
C TRP A 103 6.96 -2.37 -3.45
N THR A 104 6.05 -3.02 -4.17
CA THR A 104 4.72 -3.37 -3.66
C THR A 104 4.81 -4.25 -2.41
N ALA A 105 5.68 -5.25 -2.39
CA ALA A 105 5.85 -6.11 -1.22
C ALA A 105 6.37 -5.33 0.00
N ILE A 106 7.36 -4.45 -0.18
CA ILE A 106 7.92 -3.62 0.89
C ILE A 106 6.86 -2.65 1.41
N SER A 107 6.17 -1.93 0.53
CA SER A 107 5.16 -0.94 0.91
C SER A 107 3.94 -1.58 1.59
N THR A 108 3.51 -2.75 1.13
CA THR A 108 2.42 -3.48 1.80
C THR A 108 2.85 -4.00 3.17
N ALA A 109 4.09 -4.51 3.30
CA ALA A 109 4.62 -4.95 4.58
C ALA A 109 4.79 -3.78 5.57
N SER A 110 5.16 -2.59 5.11
CA SER A 110 5.31 -1.42 5.99
C SER A 110 3.99 -0.99 6.63
N LEU A 111 2.84 -1.26 6.01
CA LEU A 111 1.52 -0.98 6.60
C LEU A 111 1.21 -1.82 7.86
N LEU A 112 1.95 -2.91 8.10
CA LEU A 112 1.81 -3.67 9.34
C LEU A 112 2.25 -2.86 10.56
N ILE A 113 3.21 -1.95 10.41
CA ILE A 113 3.72 -1.12 11.50
C ILE A 113 2.61 -0.23 12.07
N PRO A 114 1.95 0.65 11.30
CA PRO A 114 0.86 1.46 11.82
C PRO A 114 -0.36 0.64 12.22
N ALA A 115 -0.69 -0.45 11.50
CA ALA A 115 -1.83 -1.28 11.83
C ALA A 115 -1.69 -1.95 13.21
N LEU A 116 -0.54 -2.54 13.51
CA LEU A 116 -0.25 -3.12 14.82
C LEU A 116 -0.07 -2.03 15.87
N GLY A 117 0.62 -0.94 15.52
CA GLY A 117 0.83 0.20 16.42
C GLY A 117 -0.48 0.81 16.92
N ILE A 118 -1.46 0.99 16.05
CA ILE A 118 -2.80 1.47 16.42
C ILE A 118 -3.49 0.48 17.36
N GLY A 119 -3.43 -0.82 17.04
CA GLY A 119 -4.03 -1.87 17.87
C GLY A 119 -3.53 -1.88 19.30
N PHE A 120 -2.24 -1.56 19.53
CA PHE A 120 -1.68 -1.41 20.87
C PHE A 120 -1.98 -0.03 21.48
N ALA A 121 -1.85 1.05 20.70
CA ALA A 121 -2.01 2.40 21.20
C ALA A 121 -3.43 2.73 21.66
N VAL A 122 -4.45 2.10 21.08
CA VAL A 122 -5.86 2.30 21.45
C VAL A 122 -6.24 1.59 22.75
N GLN A 123 -5.45 0.59 23.19
CA GLN A 123 -5.70 -0.15 24.44
C GLN A 123 -5.41 0.70 25.69
N ASP A 124 -4.56 1.70 25.55
CA ASP A 124 -4.20 2.61 26.64
C ASP A 124 -4.67 4.04 26.32
N ASN A 125 -5.69 4.51 27.03
CA ASN A 125 -6.26 5.85 26.85
C ASN A 125 -5.33 6.99 27.32
N THR A 126 -4.18 6.64 27.92
CA THR A 126 -3.13 7.59 28.29
C THR A 126 -2.13 7.85 27.17
N THR A 127 -2.27 7.13 26.04
CA THR A 127 -1.35 7.29 24.90
C THR A 127 -1.27 8.74 24.46
N ALA A 128 -0.04 9.25 24.40
CA ALA A 128 0.22 10.64 24.06
C ALA A 128 -0.18 10.96 22.61
N TYR A 129 -0.76 12.14 22.39
CA TYR A 129 -1.15 12.61 21.07
C TYR A 129 -0.05 12.50 19.99
N PRO A 130 1.24 12.86 20.26
CA PRO A 130 2.31 12.71 19.26
C PRO A 130 2.52 11.27 18.77
N THR A 131 2.34 10.28 19.64
CA THR A 131 2.43 8.86 19.26
C THR A 131 1.34 8.48 18.28
N MET A 132 0.11 8.87 18.55
CA MET A 132 -1.02 8.68 17.65
C MET A 132 -0.82 9.38 16.31
N LEU A 133 -0.29 10.60 16.33
CA LEU A 133 -0.03 11.37 15.12
C LEU A 133 1.05 10.72 14.25
N ILE A 134 2.13 10.20 14.85
CA ILE A 134 3.17 9.46 14.11
C ILE A 134 2.59 8.21 13.46
N LEU A 135 1.78 7.44 14.18
CA LEU A 135 1.11 6.25 13.62
C LEU A 135 0.17 6.62 12.47
N ALA A 136 -0.54 7.76 12.59
CA ALA A 136 -1.38 8.28 11.52
C ALA A 136 -0.59 8.66 10.27
N LEU A 137 0.57 9.29 10.44
CA LEU A 137 1.45 9.66 9.33
C LEU A 137 2.13 8.47 8.65
N LEU A 138 2.29 7.36 9.36
CA LEU A 138 2.85 6.11 8.82
C LEU A 138 1.78 5.26 8.09
N CYS A 139 0.52 5.54 8.27
CA CYS A 139 -0.60 4.85 7.66
C CYS A 139 -0.88 5.36 6.24
#